data_c23884ba3a5a9e4010647056638d63bc
#
_entry.id   c23884ba3a5a9e4010647056638d63bc
#
_cell.length_a   1.000
_cell.length_b   1.000
_cell.length_c   1.000
_cell.angle_alpha   90.00
_cell.angle_beta   90.00
_cell.angle_gamma   90.00
#
_symmetry.space_group_name_H-M   'P 1'
#
loop_
_entity.id
_entity.type
_entity.pdbx_description
1 polymer ?
#
loop_
_entity_poly.entity_id
_entity_poly.type
_entity_poly.pdbx_seq_one_letter_code
_entity_poly.pdbx_strand_id
1 'polypeptide(L)'
;MKILAIGMNYPSHVKEMSDILSPEPVIFSKPESALLLNNKPFFYPDFSTDIQYETEIVLKIDRLGKNIAPKFACRYFSEITVGIDFTARDLQRRCKEKGHPWEIAKAFDNSAPVGRMVAKTEFPDIQNINFRLDINGTTVQQGNTKDMIFSANQIIVQVSKYFTLKTGDLIFTGTPQGVGPVKIGDRLQAYLEDELMLDFKVK
;
A
#
# COMPACT_ATOMS: atom_id res chain seq x y z
N MET A 1 -1.69 16.09 5.10
CA MET A 1 -1.78 14.62 5.27
C MET A 1 -0.47 14.02 4.84
N LYS A 2 -0.04 12.88 5.41
CA LYS A 2 1.09 12.11 4.88
C LYS A 2 0.65 10.67 4.60
N ILE A 3 1.31 10.05 3.65
CA ILE A 3 1.15 8.64 3.31
C ILE A 3 2.46 7.96 3.71
N LEU A 4 2.37 6.95 4.56
CA LEU A 4 3.49 6.10 4.95
C LEU A 4 3.25 4.71 4.37
N ALA A 5 4.29 4.08 3.87
CA ALA A 5 4.18 2.76 3.24
C ALA A 5 5.23 1.81 3.81
N ILE A 6 4.88 0.53 3.85
CA ILE A 6 5.70 -0.53 4.40
C ILE A 6 6.13 -1.46 3.26
N GLY A 7 7.40 -1.46 2.96
CA GLY A 7 7.98 -2.43 2.05
C GLY A 7 8.25 -3.76 2.72
N MET A 8 8.25 -4.85 1.93
CA MET A 8 8.72 -6.18 2.34
C MET A 8 7.91 -6.83 3.48
N ASN A 9 6.60 -6.61 3.54
CA ASN A 9 5.76 -7.10 4.64
C ASN A 9 5.09 -8.46 4.37
N TYR A 10 5.38 -9.12 3.25
CA TYR A 10 4.89 -10.47 2.94
C TYR A 10 6.07 -11.37 2.53
N PRO A 11 6.26 -12.56 3.17
CA PRO A 11 7.39 -13.44 2.87
C PRO A 11 7.43 -13.88 1.41
N SER A 12 6.26 -14.13 0.82
CA SER A 12 6.13 -14.52 -0.58
C SER A 12 6.62 -13.44 -1.55
N HIS A 13 6.30 -12.17 -1.27
CA HIS A 13 6.76 -11.03 -2.07
C HIS A 13 8.27 -10.80 -1.92
N VAL A 14 8.81 -10.90 -0.70
CA VAL A 14 10.26 -10.80 -0.45
C VAL A 14 11.02 -11.84 -1.28
N LYS A 15 10.51 -13.08 -1.33
CA LYS A 15 11.07 -14.16 -2.16
C LYS A 15 10.96 -13.84 -3.66
N GLU A 16 9.81 -13.34 -4.13
CA GLU A 16 9.56 -12.94 -5.52
C GLU A 16 10.57 -11.89 -5.98
N MET A 17 10.86 -10.90 -5.14
CA MET A 17 11.79 -9.81 -5.43
C MET A 17 13.26 -10.17 -5.20
N SER A 18 13.56 -11.40 -4.73
CA SER A 18 14.90 -11.83 -4.33
C SER A 18 15.54 -10.91 -3.28
N ASP A 19 14.73 -10.28 -2.44
CA ASP A 19 15.14 -9.42 -1.36
C ASP A 19 15.43 -10.24 -0.08
N ILE A 20 16.09 -9.63 0.90
CA ILE A 20 16.38 -10.21 2.21
C ILE A 20 15.30 -9.74 3.20
N LEU A 21 14.76 -10.66 3.98
CA LEU A 21 13.82 -10.32 5.06
C LEU A 21 14.46 -9.33 6.02
N SER A 22 13.79 -8.19 6.21
CA SER A 22 14.20 -7.20 7.20
C SER A 22 13.66 -7.57 8.58
N PRO A 23 14.47 -7.43 9.66
CA PRO A 23 14.01 -7.64 11.03
C PRO A 23 13.04 -6.55 11.52
N GLU A 24 12.94 -5.43 10.80
CA GLU A 24 12.05 -4.30 11.07
C GLU A 24 11.33 -3.87 9.78
N PRO A 25 10.13 -3.26 9.87
CA PRO A 25 9.44 -2.72 8.72
C PRO A 25 10.29 -1.71 7.95
N VAL A 26 10.41 -1.89 6.64
CA VAL A 26 11.03 -0.91 5.74
C VAL A 26 10.02 0.20 5.49
N ILE A 27 10.26 1.38 6.02
CA ILE A 27 9.32 2.51 5.96
C ILE A 27 9.77 3.50 4.91
N PHE A 28 8.87 3.89 4.02
CA PHE A 28 9.05 5.03 3.11
C PHE A 28 7.78 5.89 3.10
N SER A 29 7.86 7.06 2.50
CA SER A 29 6.73 7.99 2.44
C SER A 29 6.36 8.35 1.02
N LYS A 30 5.08 8.69 0.82
CA LYS A 30 4.58 9.33 -0.38
C LYS A 30 3.99 10.69 0.00
N PRO A 31 4.18 11.74 -0.81
CA PRO A 31 3.56 13.05 -0.58
C PRO A 31 2.04 12.97 -0.81
N GLU A 32 1.34 13.97 -0.38
CA GLU A 32 -0.11 14.08 -0.60
C GLU A 32 -0.48 14.11 -2.10
N SER A 33 0.38 14.64 -2.96
CA SER A 33 0.20 14.63 -4.42
C SER A 33 0.21 13.22 -5.04
N ALA A 34 0.75 12.23 -4.33
CA ALA A 34 0.68 10.83 -4.76
C ALA A 34 -0.73 10.24 -4.66
N LEU A 35 -1.61 10.84 -3.86
CA LEU A 35 -2.94 10.31 -3.61
C LEU A 35 -3.86 10.45 -4.84
N LEU A 36 -4.48 9.33 -5.24
CA LEU A 36 -5.50 9.30 -6.28
C LEU A 36 -6.81 8.77 -5.68
N LEU A 37 -7.82 9.63 -5.65
CA LEU A 37 -9.13 9.36 -5.04
C LEU A 37 -10.25 9.36 -6.07
N ASN A 38 -11.42 8.85 -5.64
CA ASN A 38 -12.69 8.94 -6.38
C ASN A 38 -12.65 8.26 -7.75
N ASN A 39 -11.90 7.16 -7.86
CA ASN A 39 -11.78 6.37 -9.09
C ASN A 39 -11.37 7.22 -10.32
N LYS A 40 -10.62 8.30 -10.09
CA LYS A 40 -10.05 9.08 -11.19
C LYS A 40 -9.08 8.22 -11.99
N PRO A 41 -8.96 8.46 -13.30
CA PRO A 41 -7.98 7.72 -14.09
C PRO A 41 -6.56 7.97 -13.63
N PHE A 42 -5.75 6.92 -13.66
CA PHE A 42 -4.30 7.03 -13.49
C PHE A 42 -3.67 7.30 -14.85
N PHE A 43 -2.92 8.39 -14.97
CA PHE A 43 -2.19 8.72 -16.18
C PHE A 43 -0.80 8.10 -16.11
N TYR A 44 -0.49 7.24 -17.10
CA TYR A 44 0.79 6.56 -17.18
C TYR A 44 1.91 7.60 -17.39
N PRO A 45 2.92 7.68 -16.51
CA PRO A 45 3.94 8.72 -16.60
C PRO A 45 4.99 8.43 -17.68
N ASP A 46 5.44 9.49 -18.38
CA ASP A 46 6.44 9.40 -19.45
C ASP A 46 7.86 9.05 -18.98
N PHE A 47 8.15 9.22 -17.69
CA PHE A 47 9.50 9.01 -17.13
C PHE A 47 9.83 7.54 -16.83
N SER A 48 8.89 6.62 -16.98
CA SER A 48 9.06 5.19 -16.70
C SER A 48 8.41 4.33 -17.78
N THR A 49 9.03 3.21 -18.09
CA THR A 49 8.48 2.20 -19.01
C THR A 49 8.01 0.92 -18.28
N ASP A 50 8.08 0.91 -16.95
CA ASP A 50 7.77 -0.28 -16.14
C ASP A 50 7.05 0.14 -14.83
N ILE A 51 5.80 0.63 -14.98
CA ILE A 51 4.91 0.93 -13.85
C ILE A 51 4.21 -0.36 -13.43
N GLN A 52 4.42 -0.75 -12.17
CA GLN A 52 3.83 -1.97 -11.61
C GLN A 52 2.86 -1.66 -10.47
N TYR A 53 1.80 -2.47 -10.37
CA TYR A 53 0.87 -2.43 -9.24
C TYR A 53 1.43 -3.23 -8.06
N GLU A 54 1.17 -2.74 -6.87
CA GLU A 54 1.35 -3.39 -5.58
C GLU A 54 0.07 -3.15 -4.78
N THR A 55 -0.79 -4.17 -4.69
CA THR A 55 -2.09 -4.04 -4.00
C THR A 55 -1.91 -4.24 -2.51
N GLU A 56 -2.44 -3.33 -1.72
CA GLU A 56 -2.20 -3.26 -0.28
C GLU A 56 -3.46 -2.94 0.51
N ILE A 57 -3.54 -3.42 1.74
CA ILE A 57 -4.46 -2.87 2.73
C ILE A 57 -3.94 -1.52 3.19
N VAL A 58 -4.85 -0.55 3.29
CA VAL A 58 -4.55 0.82 3.72
C VAL A 58 -5.31 1.13 5.00
N LEU A 59 -4.59 1.56 6.03
CA LEU A 59 -5.16 2.00 7.30
C LEU A 59 -5.31 3.53 7.29
N LYS A 60 -6.45 4.05 7.75
CA LYS A 60 -6.64 5.49 7.94
C LYS A 60 -6.54 5.84 9.42
N ILE A 61 -5.57 6.67 9.75
CA ILE A 61 -5.32 7.13 11.11
C ILE A 61 -6.41 8.11 11.55
N ASP A 62 -6.96 7.89 12.74
CA ASP A 62 -8.06 8.69 13.29
C ASP A 62 -7.69 9.54 14.50
N ARG A 63 -6.45 9.44 15.00
CA ARG A 63 -5.99 10.24 16.14
C ARG A 63 -4.50 10.58 16.11
N LEU A 64 -4.18 11.65 16.82
CA LEU A 64 -2.80 12.10 17.04
C LEU A 64 -2.04 11.11 17.93
N GLY A 65 -0.81 10.73 17.54
CA GLY A 65 0.03 9.88 18.37
C GLY A 65 1.50 9.84 17.96
N LYS A 66 2.35 9.63 18.95
CA LYS A 66 3.80 9.46 18.84
C LYS A 66 4.26 8.46 19.91
N ASN A 67 5.21 7.59 19.59
CA ASN A 67 5.71 6.55 20.49
C ASN A 67 4.56 5.71 21.11
N ILE A 68 3.69 5.20 20.25
CA ILE A 68 2.47 4.50 20.65
C ILE A 68 2.85 3.14 21.24
N ALA A 69 2.40 2.88 22.47
CA ALA A 69 2.62 1.59 23.11
C ALA A 69 1.76 0.49 22.45
N PRO A 70 2.25 -0.78 22.35
CA PRO A 70 1.57 -1.87 21.65
C PRO A 70 0.10 -2.08 22.06
N LYS A 71 -0.21 -1.99 23.35
CA LYS A 71 -1.57 -2.16 23.89
C LYS A 71 -2.58 -1.10 23.41
N PHE A 72 -2.11 0.01 22.84
CA PHE A 72 -2.96 1.09 22.36
C PHE A 72 -3.02 1.18 20.82
N ALA A 73 -2.15 0.47 20.08
CA ALA A 73 -2.02 0.61 18.64
C ALA A 73 -3.35 0.42 17.88
N CYS A 74 -4.16 -0.55 18.27
CA CYS A 74 -5.46 -0.81 17.65
C CYS A 74 -6.48 0.36 17.75
N ARG A 75 -6.21 1.36 18.60
CA ARG A 75 -7.08 2.53 18.79
C ARG A 75 -6.75 3.68 17.84
N TYR A 76 -5.71 3.56 17.00
CA TYR A 76 -5.21 4.65 16.18
C TYR A 76 -5.72 4.67 14.75
N PHE A 77 -6.49 3.66 14.37
CA PHE A 77 -7.20 3.61 13.09
C PHE A 77 -8.58 3.02 13.28
N SER A 78 -9.56 3.53 12.58
CA SER A 78 -10.96 3.10 12.63
C SER A 78 -11.49 2.66 11.28
N GLU A 79 -10.83 3.08 10.20
CA GLU A 79 -11.21 2.77 8.84
C GLU A 79 -10.05 2.10 8.10
N ILE A 80 -10.40 1.20 7.18
CA ILE A 80 -9.48 0.52 6.28
C ILE A 80 -10.02 0.53 4.85
N THR A 81 -9.16 0.27 3.89
CA THR A 81 -9.52 0.03 2.50
C THR A 81 -8.43 -0.76 1.80
N VAL A 82 -8.59 -0.99 0.49
CA VAL A 82 -7.54 -1.44 -0.40
C VAL A 82 -7.02 -0.25 -1.21
N GLY A 83 -5.71 -0.22 -1.44
CA GLY A 83 -5.05 0.76 -2.30
C GLY A 83 -4.02 0.10 -3.19
N ILE A 84 -3.42 0.89 -4.08
CA ILE A 84 -2.34 0.44 -4.95
C ILE A 84 -1.12 1.33 -4.72
N ASP A 85 0.02 0.73 -4.38
CA ASP A 85 1.31 1.40 -4.36
C ASP A 85 1.97 1.24 -5.74
N PHE A 86 1.65 2.17 -6.66
CA PHE A 86 2.30 2.18 -7.96
C PHE A 86 3.79 2.42 -7.83
N THR A 87 4.54 1.58 -8.51
CA THR A 87 6.01 1.56 -8.48
C THR A 87 6.57 1.68 -9.89
N ALA A 88 7.38 2.71 -10.13
CA ALA A 88 8.24 2.75 -11.32
C ALA A 88 9.41 1.79 -11.10
N ARG A 89 9.23 0.54 -11.52
CA ARG A 89 10.12 -0.58 -11.16
C ARG A 89 11.53 -0.43 -11.76
N ASP A 90 11.64 0.12 -12.95
CA ASP A 90 12.90 0.47 -13.60
C ASP A 90 13.69 1.50 -12.76
N LEU A 91 13.02 2.51 -12.25
CA LEU A 91 13.63 3.52 -11.37
C LEU A 91 13.99 2.93 -10.00
N GLN A 92 13.12 2.08 -9.44
CA GLN A 92 13.40 1.44 -8.15
C GLN A 92 14.65 0.55 -8.21
N ARG A 93 14.80 -0.26 -9.27
CA ARG A 93 16.02 -1.06 -9.49
C ARG A 93 17.25 -0.17 -9.50
N ARG A 94 17.22 0.91 -10.28
CA ARG A 94 18.32 1.89 -10.33
C ARG A 94 18.63 2.54 -8.98
N CYS A 95 17.59 2.87 -8.19
CA CYS A 95 17.78 3.41 -6.84
C CYS A 95 18.43 2.39 -5.91
N LYS A 96 17.96 1.12 -5.93
CA LYS A 96 18.55 0.04 -5.14
C LYS A 96 20.03 -0.18 -5.48
N GLU A 97 20.38 -0.28 -6.76
CA GLU A 97 21.77 -0.48 -7.24
C GLU A 97 22.72 0.63 -6.79
N LYS A 98 22.23 1.88 -6.73
CA LYS A 98 23.05 3.06 -6.39
C LYS A 98 22.93 3.48 -4.92
N GLY A 99 22.12 2.82 -4.12
CA GLY A 99 21.85 3.24 -2.74
C GLY A 99 21.11 4.58 -2.63
N HIS A 100 20.33 4.95 -3.66
CA HIS A 100 19.57 6.21 -3.68
C HIS A 100 18.20 6.04 -2.99
N PRO A 101 17.61 7.15 -2.49
CA PRO A 101 16.23 7.18 -2.00
C PRO A 101 15.22 6.73 -3.07
N TRP A 102 14.06 6.21 -2.62
CA TRP A 102 13.05 5.62 -3.52
C TRP A 102 11.97 6.60 -3.98
N GLU A 103 12.03 7.87 -3.60
CA GLU A 103 10.98 8.87 -3.86
C GLU A 103 10.60 8.94 -5.33
N ILE A 104 11.57 8.99 -6.25
CA ILE A 104 11.29 9.05 -7.70
C ILE A 104 10.61 7.79 -8.25
N ALA A 105 10.76 6.67 -7.56
CA ALA A 105 10.19 5.38 -7.95
C ALA A 105 8.85 5.09 -7.28
N LYS A 106 8.60 5.66 -6.11
CA LYS A 106 7.47 5.34 -5.23
C LYS A 106 6.54 6.52 -4.95
N ALA A 107 7.04 7.75 -4.99
CA ALA A 107 6.37 8.92 -4.45
C ALA A 107 5.94 9.94 -5.55
N PHE A 108 5.84 9.49 -6.79
CA PHE A 108 5.39 10.34 -7.90
C PHE A 108 3.88 10.59 -7.82
N ASP A 109 3.41 11.61 -8.51
CA ASP A 109 2.01 12.05 -8.50
C ASP A 109 1.07 10.92 -8.91
N ASN A 110 -0.05 10.80 -8.17
CA ASN A 110 -1.08 9.77 -8.36
C ASN A 110 -0.61 8.32 -8.17
N SER A 111 0.57 8.09 -7.59
CA SER A 111 1.12 6.75 -7.36
C SER A 111 0.44 5.98 -6.21
N ALA A 112 -0.57 6.55 -5.55
CA ALA A 112 -1.30 5.94 -4.45
C ALA A 112 -2.83 6.02 -4.67
N PRO A 113 -3.41 5.26 -5.62
CA PRO A 113 -4.85 5.07 -5.69
C PRO A 113 -5.38 4.42 -4.42
N VAL A 114 -6.46 4.98 -3.86
CA VAL A 114 -7.08 4.51 -2.62
C VAL A 114 -8.58 4.37 -2.81
N GLY A 115 -9.10 3.21 -2.42
CA GLY A 115 -10.52 2.88 -2.46
C GLY A 115 -11.36 3.64 -1.43
N ARG A 116 -12.67 3.41 -1.46
CA ARG A 116 -13.55 3.94 -0.42
C ARG A 116 -13.18 3.34 0.93
N MET A 117 -13.22 4.15 1.97
CA MET A 117 -12.96 3.70 3.34
C MET A 117 -14.18 2.97 3.91
N VAL A 118 -13.93 1.91 4.67
CA VAL A 118 -14.94 1.16 5.44
C VAL A 118 -14.49 1.03 6.89
N ALA A 119 -15.46 0.92 7.79
CA ALA A 119 -15.15 0.79 9.20
C ALA A 119 -14.46 -0.56 9.48
N LYS A 120 -13.35 -0.56 10.20
CA LYS A 120 -12.66 -1.81 10.57
C LYS A 120 -13.55 -2.79 11.37
N THR A 121 -14.60 -2.26 12.01
CA THR A 121 -15.56 -3.05 12.77
C THR A 121 -16.49 -3.89 11.89
N GLU A 122 -16.49 -3.68 10.58
CA GLU A 122 -17.20 -4.53 9.62
C GLU A 122 -16.50 -5.89 9.44
N PHE A 123 -15.25 -6.02 9.90
CA PHE A 123 -14.47 -7.25 9.83
C PHE A 123 -14.29 -7.87 11.21
N PRO A 124 -14.58 -9.18 11.38
CA PRO A 124 -14.39 -9.88 12.64
C PRO A 124 -12.92 -9.86 13.12
N ASP A 125 -11.98 -9.96 12.17
CA ASP A 125 -10.53 -9.92 12.43
C ASP A 125 -9.81 -9.25 11.28
N ILE A 126 -9.26 -8.06 11.53
CA ILE A 126 -8.46 -7.31 10.55
C ILE A 126 -7.13 -7.99 10.16
N GLN A 127 -6.70 -8.99 10.91
CA GLN A 127 -5.54 -9.83 10.59
C GLN A 127 -5.92 -11.07 9.77
N ASN A 128 -7.17 -11.18 9.31
CA ASN A 128 -7.61 -12.25 8.42
C ASN A 128 -8.62 -11.73 7.41
N ILE A 129 -8.18 -10.80 6.55
CA ILE A 129 -8.97 -10.19 5.49
C ILE A 129 -8.36 -10.57 4.14
N ASN A 130 -9.19 -11.05 3.21
CA ASN A 130 -8.78 -11.28 1.84
C ASN A 130 -8.88 -9.98 1.04
N PHE A 131 -7.97 -9.80 0.11
CA PHE A 131 -8.03 -8.72 -0.87
C PHE A 131 -7.44 -9.17 -2.19
N ARG A 132 -7.90 -8.57 -3.28
CA ARG A 132 -7.42 -8.90 -4.62
C ARG A 132 -7.46 -7.70 -5.55
N LEU A 133 -6.71 -7.82 -6.63
CA LEU A 133 -6.75 -6.93 -7.78
C LEU A 133 -7.13 -7.72 -9.03
N ASP A 134 -8.13 -7.22 -9.73
CA ASP A 134 -8.48 -7.68 -11.06
C ASP A 134 -8.04 -6.62 -12.09
N ILE A 135 -7.44 -7.06 -13.20
CA ILE A 135 -7.16 -6.21 -14.36
C ILE A 135 -7.97 -6.77 -15.53
N ASN A 136 -8.81 -5.92 -16.13
CA ASN A 136 -9.67 -6.29 -17.25
C ASN A 136 -10.52 -7.55 -16.96
N GLY A 137 -10.97 -7.71 -15.71
CA GLY A 137 -11.80 -8.82 -15.27
C GLY A 137 -11.05 -10.12 -14.95
N THR A 138 -9.71 -10.10 -14.95
CA THR A 138 -8.87 -11.23 -14.55
C THR A 138 -8.13 -10.91 -13.26
N THR A 139 -8.23 -11.80 -12.26
CA THR A 139 -7.50 -11.65 -11.00
C THR A 139 -6.00 -11.84 -11.26
N VAL A 140 -5.22 -10.80 -10.94
CA VAL A 140 -3.76 -10.76 -11.15
C VAL A 140 -2.97 -10.79 -9.86
N GLN A 141 -3.56 -10.34 -8.76
CA GLN A 141 -2.93 -10.36 -7.43
C GLN A 141 -3.97 -10.64 -6.35
N GLN A 142 -3.61 -11.46 -5.37
CA GLN A 142 -4.46 -11.74 -4.21
C GLN A 142 -3.61 -11.96 -2.97
N GLY A 143 -4.15 -11.60 -1.82
CA GLY A 143 -3.49 -11.76 -0.53
C GLY A 143 -4.47 -11.87 0.63
N ASN A 144 -3.92 -12.20 1.78
CA ASN A 144 -4.64 -12.18 3.05
C ASN A 144 -3.77 -11.50 4.10
N THR A 145 -4.35 -10.67 4.95
CA THR A 145 -3.63 -9.94 6.00
C THR A 145 -2.98 -10.84 7.05
N LYS A 146 -3.42 -12.11 7.19
CA LYS A 146 -2.77 -13.10 8.07
C LYS A 146 -1.34 -13.44 7.67
N ASP A 147 -1.00 -13.23 6.39
CA ASP A 147 0.31 -13.55 5.83
C ASP A 147 1.32 -12.41 6.00
N MET A 148 0.90 -11.27 6.60
CA MET A 148 1.78 -10.17 6.93
C MET A 148 2.84 -10.57 7.95
N ILE A 149 4.09 -10.16 7.73
CA ILE A 149 5.20 -10.30 8.69
C ILE A 149 4.94 -9.42 9.92
N PHE A 150 4.57 -8.16 9.67
CA PHE A 150 4.24 -7.18 10.70
C PHE A 150 2.75 -6.86 10.62
N SER A 151 2.02 -7.15 11.68
CA SER A 151 0.59 -6.85 11.79
C SER A 151 0.32 -5.33 11.75
N ALA A 152 -0.92 -4.93 11.47
CA ALA A 152 -1.33 -3.54 11.49
C ALA A 152 -0.92 -2.81 12.78
N ASN A 153 -1.08 -3.46 13.93
CA ASN A 153 -0.70 -2.90 15.23
C ASN A 153 0.83 -2.72 15.37
N GLN A 154 1.62 -3.70 14.93
CA GLN A 154 3.08 -3.61 14.96
C GLN A 154 3.59 -2.49 14.03
N ILE A 155 2.98 -2.33 12.86
CA ILE A 155 3.27 -1.23 11.94
C ILE A 155 3.03 0.12 12.62
N ILE A 156 1.87 0.33 13.26
CA ILE A 156 1.55 1.59 13.97
C ILE A 156 2.58 1.86 15.07
N VAL A 157 2.93 0.86 15.87
CA VAL A 157 3.95 1.00 16.91
C VAL A 157 5.28 1.47 16.31
N GLN A 158 5.73 0.77 15.27
CA GLN A 158 7.04 1.03 14.66
C GLN A 158 7.08 2.40 13.97
N VAL A 159 6.09 2.69 13.14
CA VAL A 159 5.99 3.98 12.42
C VAL A 159 5.92 5.16 13.38
N SER A 160 5.19 5.01 14.50
CA SER A 160 5.03 6.07 15.49
C SER A 160 6.31 6.40 16.26
N LYS A 161 7.34 5.56 16.21
CA LYS A 161 8.66 5.88 16.77
C LYS A 161 9.36 7.01 15.99
N TYR A 162 9.14 7.06 14.69
CA TYR A 162 9.80 8.02 13.79
C TYR A 162 8.90 9.21 13.47
N PHE A 163 7.60 8.96 13.24
CA PHE A 163 6.64 9.96 12.75
C PHE A 163 5.52 10.18 13.76
N THR A 164 5.15 11.44 14.00
CA THR A 164 3.89 11.75 14.67
C THR A 164 2.74 11.44 13.72
N LEU A 165 1.90 10.47 14.07
CA LEU A 165 0.68 10.17 13.33
C LEU A 165 -0.36 11.24 13.60
N LYS A 166 -1.12 11.63 12.56
CA LYS A 166 -2.20 12.63 12.64
C LYS A 166 -3.45 12.05 12.01
N THR A 167 -4.60 12.52 12.46
CA THR A 167 -5.89 12.20 11.84
C THR A 167 -5.84 12.48 10.33
N GLY A 168 -6.29 11.51 9.54
CA GLY A 168 -6.27 11.54 8.08
C GLY A 168 -5.00 11.01 7.43
N ASP A 169 -3.93 10.72 8.19
CA ASP A 169 -2.75 10.03 7.62
C ASP A 169 -3.12 8.62 7.16
N LEU A 170 -2.48 8.16 6.09
CA LEU A 170 -2.67 6.82 5.54
C LEU A 170 -1.43 5.96 5.75
N ILE A 171 -1.64 4.67 6.03
CA ILE A 171 -0.56 3.69 6.11
C ILE A 171 -0.87 2.55 5.15
N PHE A 172 -0.06 2.40 4.12
CA PHE A 172 -0.02 1.25 3.24
C PHE A 172 0.78 0.14 3.92
N THR A 173 0.23 -1.07 3.98
CA THR A 173 0.72 -2.12 4.88
C THR A 173 1.63 -3.15 4.21
N GLY A 174 1.96 -2.97 2.95
CA GLY A 174 2.73 -3.91 2.15
C GLY A 174 1.88 -4.79 1.26
N THR A 175 2.50 -5.30 0.21
CA THR A 175 1.88 -6.08 -0.85
C THR A 175 2.27 -7.56 -0.82
N PRO A 176 1.38 -8.51 -1.17
CA PRO A 176 1.72 -9.91 -1.39
C PRO A 176 2.43 -10.12 -2.73
N GLN A 177 2.83 -11.36 -3.02
CA GLN A 177 3.35 -11.75 -4.34
C GLN A 177 2.32 -11.50 -5.46
N GLY A 178 2.77 -11.47 -6.70
CA GLY A 178 1.93 -11.25 -7.89
C GLY A 178 1.94 -9.81 -8.36
N VAL A 179 2.96 -9.02 -8.00
CA VAL A 179 3.15 -7.68 -8.57
C VAL A 179 3.42 -7.77 -10.07
N GLY A 180 2.98 -6.76 -10.82
CA GLY A 180 3.12 -6.81 -12.27
C GLY A 180 2.84 -5.48 -12.96
N PRO A 181 3.14 -5.38 -14.26
CA PRO A 181 3.00 -4.15 -15.01
C PRO A 181 1.54 -3.81 -15.32
N VAL A 182 1.28 -2.51 -15.47
CA VAL A 182 0.05 -1.98 -16.05
C VAL A 182 0.32 -1.36 -17.41
N LYS A 183 -0.73 -1.24 -18.23
CA LYS A 183 -0.68 -0.65 -19.57
C LYS A 183 -1.78 0.40 -19.73
N ILE A 184 -1.57 1.37 -20.60
CA ILE A 184 -2.62 2.29 -21.03
C ILE A 184 -3.79 1.47 -21.59
N GLY A 185 -5.00 1.78 -21.14
CA GLY A 185 -6.23 1.06 -21.48
C GLY A 185 -6.68 0.05 -20.42
N ASP A 186 -5.83 -0.38 -19.51
CA ASP A 186 -6.20 -1.31 -18.44
C ASP A 186 -7.24 -0.69 -17.49
N ARG A 187 -8.19 -1.51 -17.05
CA ARG A 187 -9.12 -1.20 -15.95
C ARG A 187 -8.72 -2.01 -14.73
N LEU A 188 -8.41 -1.32 -13.65
CA LEU A 188 -8.03 -1.90 -12.38
C LEU A 188 -9.23 -1.88 -11.42
N GLN A 189 -9.54 -3.04 -10.84
CA GLN A 189 -10.62 -3.22 -9.88
C GLN A 189 -10.08 -3.93 -8.65
N ALA A 190 -10.04 -3.24 -7.50
CA ALA A 190 -9.54 -3.81 -6.28
C ALA A 190 -10.68 -4.09 -5.29
N TYR A 191 -10.60 -5.23 -4.63
CA TYR A 191 -11.63 -5.77 -3.75
C TYR A 191 -11.09 -6.02 -2.35
N LEU A 192 -11.95 -5.78 -1.37
CA LEU A 192 -11.78 -6.17 0.02
C LEU A 192 -12.85 -7.21 0.33
N GLU A 193 -12.44 -8.44 0.64
CA GLU A 193 -13.31 -9.61 0.54
C GLU A 193 -13.99 -9.65 -0.85
N ASP A 194 -15.31 -9.67 -0.89
CA ASP A 194 -16.07 -9.66 -2.16
C ASP A 194 -16.54 -8.25 -2.58
N GLU A 195 -16.15 -7.21 -1.82
CA GLU A 195 -16.63 -5.86 -2.04
C GLU A 195 -15.68 -5.04 -2.91
N LEU A 196 -16.22 -4.45 -4.00
CA LEU A 196 -15.47 -3.56 -4.90
C LEU A 196 -15.19 -2.22 -4.20
N MET A 197 -13.92 -1.93 -3.98
CA MET A 197 -13.46 -0.74 -3.26
C MET A 197 -12.87 0.32 -4.18
N LEU A 198 -12.24 -0.09 -5.28
CA LEU A 198 -11.51 0.78 -6.19
C LEU A 198 -11.72 0.32 -7.63
N ASP A 199 -12.05 1.26 -8.53
CA ASP A 199 -12.31 0.97 -9.95
C ASP A 199 -11.90 2.15 -10.81
N PHE A 200 -10.80 2.04 -11.55
CA PHE A 200 -10.30 3.10 -12.40
C PHE A 200 -9.59 2.57 -13.64
N LYS A 201 -9.33 3.48 -14.59
CA LYS A 201 -8.60 3.18 -15.83
C LYS A 201 -7.20 3.80 -15.84
N VAL A 202 -6.28 3.11 -16.49
CA VAL A 202 -4.97 3.64 -16.88
C VAL A 202 -5.12 4.37 -18.22
N LYS A 203 -4.62 5.59 -18.32
CA LYS A 203 -4.68 6.45 -19.50
C LYS A 203 -3.31 6.95 -19.92
#